data_6e29e4483e36d071ca7dc09c496e6a97
#
_entry.id   6e29e4483e36d071ca7dc09c496e6a97
#
_cell.length_a   1.000
_cell.length_b   1.000
_cell.length_c   1.000
_cell.angle_alpha   90.00
_cell.angle_beta   90.00
_cell.angle_gamma   90.00
#
_symmetry.space_group_name_H-M   'P 1'
#
loop_
_entity.id
_entity.type
_entity.pdbx_description
1 polymer ?
#
loop_
_entity_poly.entity_id
_entity_poly.type
_entity_poly.pdbx_seq_one_letter_code
_entity_poly.pdbx_strand_id
1 'polypeptide(L)'
;MGPEEAADPLGFPDLASRSLRGSVVAASDEFFAEKENLNKPGPAVFTPSTFGHKGQVYDGWETRRRRGASGSLPPADAFDWAIVRLGAPGVVHAVVVDTAHFTGNFPESCAVEACTAGGYPSADELSSTRWAQLVPRSPLRGDTAHVFPVPAEQRYSHVRLRIYPDGGVARLRVHGAVVPDPALLEGMTFDLAALENGGDVRACSDRFYSAPRNAISPGLSRVMGEGWETRRRRAAGNEWLVVGFAAPALVSVVEIDTSGYIGNSPGMASVRAYAGGDLAADSSWVPLLPRTALLPDTPHRFRVQPPAACDLVRLDVFPDGGVARLRLHGSLTPEGLARVRRRWAETTP
;
A
#
# COMPACT_ATOMS: atom_id res chain seq x y z
N MET A 1 -3.64 -28.80 -14.25
CA MET A 1 -4.03 -27.56 -13.57
C MET A 1 -4.45 -27.97 -12.17
N GLY A 2 -3.58 -27.75 -11.18
CA GLY A 2 -3.93 -27.86 -9.77
C GLY A 2 -4.88 -26.72 -9.39
N PRO A 3 -5.59 -26.82 -8.24
CA PRO A 3 -6.44 -25.73 -7.79
C PRO A 3 -5.57 -24.46 -7.65
N GLU A 4 -6.05 -23.37 -8.25
CA GLU A 4 -5.48 -22.03 -8.06
C GLU A 4 -5.40 -21.80 -6.55
N GLU A 5 -4.20 -21.78 -6.02
CA GLU A 5 -3.97 -21.42 -4.62
C GLU A 5 -4.50 -20.00 -4.46
N ALA A 6 -5.57 -19.83 -3.69
CA ALA A 6 -6.18 -18.52 -3.48
C ALA A 6 -5.07 -17.55 -3.01
N ALA A 7 -4.86 -16.48 -3.75
CA ALA A 7 -3.81 -15.51 -3.46
C ALA A 7 -3.96 -15.04 -2.01
N ASP A 8 -2.87 -15.06 -1.23
CA ASP A 8 -2.87 -14.56 0.13
C ASP A 8 -3.42 -13.12 0.15
N PRO A 9 -4.56 -12.85 0.79
CA PRO A 9 -5.16 -11.52 0.78
C PRO A 9 -4.26 -10.46 1.44
N LEU A 10 -3.33 -10.84 2.30
CA LEU A 10 -2.32 -9.96 2.87
C LEU A 10 -1.15 -9.68 1.90
N GLY A 11 -1.06 -10.42 0.82
CA GLY A 11 -0.11 -10.18 -0.26
C GLY A 11 -0.39 -8.88 -1.06
N PHE A 12 -1.58 -8.31 -0.95
CA PHE A 12 -1.93 -7.02 -1.59
C PHE A 12 -1.36 -5.83 -0.83
N PRO A 13 -1.15 -4.65 -1.50
CA PRO A 13 -0.74 -3.43 -0.83
C PRO A 13 -1.74 -3.00 0.25
N ASP A 14 -1.24 -2.37 1.32
CA ASP A 14 -2.08 -1.73 2.33
C ASP A 14 -2.54 -0.36 1.83
N LEU A 15 -3.78 -0.29 1.35
CA LEU A 15 -4.39 0.91 0.78
C LEU A 15 -4.58 2.02 1.83
N ALA A 16 -4.67 1.69 3.11
CA ALA A 16 -4.80 2.66 4.20
C ALA A 16 -3.47 3.27 4.62
N SER A 17 -2.35 2.63 4.27
CA SER A 17 -1.02 3.03 4.72
C SER A 17 -0.65 4.47 4.34
N ARG A 18 0.00 5.18 5.27
CA ARG A 18 0.61 6.49 5.00
C ARG A 18 1.64 6.43 3.88
N SER A 19 2.35 5.31 3.73
CA SER A 19 3.32 5.14 2.63
C SER A 19 2.66 5.08 1.25
N LEU A 20 1.38 4.67 1.16
CA LEU A 20 0.57 4.77 -0.05
C LEU A 20 -0.27 6.06 -0.11
N ARG A 21 0.03 7.06 0.73
CA ARG A 21 -0.72 8.33 0.86
C ARG A 21 -2.12 8.20 1.46
N GLY A 22 -2.41 7.11 2.18
CA GLY A 22 -3.60 7.00 3.02
C GLY A 22 -3.59 8.03 4.15
N SER A 23 -4.76 8.48 4.58
CA SER A 23 -4.88 9.48 5.66
C SER A 23 -6.10 9.26 6.52
N VAL A 24 -5.96 9.40 7.83
CA VAL A 24 -7.08 9.38 8.76
C VAL A 24 -7.72 10.78 8.75
N VAL A 25 -8.88 10.91 8.11
CA VAL A 25 -9.51 12.22 7.85
C VAL A 25 -10.37 12.71 9.01
N ALA A 26 -10.89 11.80 9.82
CA ALA A 26 -11.69 12.15 10.99
C ALA A 26 -11.72 11.02 12.02
N ALA A 27 -11.97 11.35 13.28
CA ALA A 27 -12.29 10.41 14.35
C ALA A 27 -13.29 11.03 15.31
N SER A 28 -14.07 10.21 16.01
CA SER A 28 -15.02 10.66 17.04
C SER A 28 -14.33 11.20 18.29
N ASP A 29 -13.19 10.62 18.63
CA ASP A 29 -12.34 10.98 19.78
C ASP A 29 -10.90 10.52 19.53
N GLU A 30 -9.92 11.24 20.05
CA GLU A 30 -8.49 10.92 19.98
C GLU A 30 -7.74 11.47 21.21
N PHE A 31 -8.42 11.48 22.35
CA PHE A 31 -7.91 12.15 23.52
C PHE A 31 -6.60 11.55 24.04
N PHE A 32 -6.51 10.22 24.16
CA PHE A 32 -5.32 9.57 24.70
C PHE A 32 -4.22 9.41 23.68
N ALA A 33 -4.56 9.05 22.44
CA ALA A 33 -3.57 8.88 21.37
C ALA A 33 -4.18 9.21 20.00
N GLU A 34 -3.37 9.84 19.15
CA GLU A 34 -3.76 10.46 17.90
C GLU A 34 -4.21 9.43 16.85
N LYS A 35 -5.26 9.76 16.10
CA LYS A 35 -5.84 8.92 15.03
C LYS A 35 -4.85 8.62 13.92
N GLU A 36 -3.88 9.51 13.65
CA GLU A 36 -2.86 9.34 12.62
C GLU A 36 -1.96 8.13 12.85
N ASN A 37 -1.90 7.61 14.08
CA ASN A 37 -1.15 6.41 14.39
C ASN A 37 -1.74 5.15 13.72
N LEU A 38 -3.05 5.14 13.43
CA LEU A 38 -3.73 4.00 12.80
C LEU A 38 -3.11 3.55 11.48
N ASN A 39 -2.61 4.50 10.68
CA ASN A 39 -2.12 4.22 9.33
C ASN A 39 -0.60 4.39 9.15
N LYS A 40 0.17 4.46 10.24
CA LYS A 40 1.63 4.39 10.16
C LYS A 40 2.08 3.10 9.47
N PRO A 41 3.08 3.13 8.58
CA PRO A 41 3.46 1.95 7.78
C PRO A 41 4.07 0.82 8.63
N GLY A 42 4.86 1.14 9.65
CA GLY A 42 5.53 0.14 10.51
C GLY A 42 4.61 -0.50 11.56
N PRO A 43 5.11 -1.55 12.23
CA PRO A 43 4.44 -2.09 13.41
C PRO A 43 4.37 -1.04 14.52
N ALA A 44 3.48 -1.26 15.49
CA ALA A 44 3.41 -0.38 16.66
C ALA A 44 4.66 -0.58 17.54
N VAL A 45 5.11 0.51 18.13
CA VAL A 45 6.26 0.52 19.05
C VAL A 45 5.77 0.91 20.44
N PHE A 46 6.13 0.13 21.44
CA PHE A 46 5.80 0.43 22.83
C PHE A 46 7.06 0.69 23.65
N THR A 47 7.11 1.85 24.29
CA THR A 47 8.18 2.19 25.23
C THR A 47 7.60 2.19 26.64
N PRO A 48 7.92 1.17 27.47
CA PRO A 48 7.41 1.08 28.83
C PRO A 48 7.73 2.31 29.65
N SER A 49 6.84 2.63 30.60
CA SER A 49 7.04 3.74 31.55
C SER A 49 7.23 5.13 30.95
N THR A 50 6.78 5.31 29.70
CA THR A 50 6.76 6.63 29.05
C THR A 50 5.40 7.28 29.28
N PHE A 51 5.34 8.27 30.16
CA PHE A 51 4.09 8.95 30.53
C PHE A 51 4.08 10.40 30.05
N GLY A 52 2.97 10.81 29.48
CA GLY A 52 2.62 12.20 29.21
C GLY A 52 1.57 12.71 30.19
N HIS A 53 1.10 13.92 29.99
CA HIS A 53 0.03 14.52 30.83
C HIS A 53 -1.32 13.78 30.68
N LYS A 54 -1.49 12.94 29.68
CA LYS A 54 -2.68 12.14 29.40
C LYS A 54 -2.55 10.68 29.90
N GLY A 55 -1.40 10.26 30.41
CA GLY A 55 -1.12 8.91 30.86
C GLY A 55 0.02 8.24 30.12
N GLN A 56 0.05 6.90 30.09
CA GLN A 56 1.02 6.12 29.32
C GLN A 56 0.88 6.43 27.83
N VAL A 57 2.01 6.65 27.17
CA VAL A 57 2.05 6.91 25.70
C VAL A 57 1.93 5.58 24.94
N TYR A 58 0.97 5.48 24.04
CA TYR A 58 0.77 4.37 23.12
C TYR A 58 0.97 4.80 21.66
N ASP A 59 1.58 3.96 20.87
CA ASP A 59 1.70 4.13 19.41
C ASP A 59 0.49 3.48 18.72
N GLY A 60 -0.66 4.11 18.88
CA GLY A 60 -1.96 3.70 18.32
C GLY A 60 -2.95 4.84 18.45
N TRP A 61 -4.17 4.63 18.00
CA TRP A 61 -5.31 5.51 18.25
C TRP A 61 -6.03 5.07 19.50
N GLU A 62 -6.29 5.97 20.47
CA GLU A 62 -6.97 5.65 21.70
C GLU A 62 -7.97 6.74 22.11
N THR A 63 -9.20 6.30 22.38
CA THR A 63 -10.33 7.16 22.75
C THR A 63 -10.54 7.21 24.26
N ARG A 64 -11.26 8.21 24.73
CA ARG A 64 -11.73 8.29 26.11
C ARG A 64 -12.70 7.16 26.42
N ARG A 65 -12.73 6.73 27.69
CA ARG A 65 -13.74 5.78 28.17
C ARG A 65 -15.13 6.38 28.06
N ARG A 66 -16.01 5.72 27.34
CA ARG A 66 -17.43 6.06 27.30
C ARG A 66 -18.11 5.72 28.61
N ARG A 67 -19.03 6.58 29.04
CA ARG A 67 -19.86 6.38 30.23
C ARG A 67 -21.32 6.58 29.85
N GLY A 68 -22.19 5.76 30.46
CA GLY A 68 -23.62 5.96 30.40
C GLY A 68 -24.08 7.02 31.42
N ALA A 69 -25.37 7.20 31.54
CA ALA A 69 -25.95 8.13 32.49
C ALA A 69 -25.51 7.79 33.94
N SER A 70 -25.18 8.82 34.70
CA SER A 70 -24.73 8.69 36.11
C SER A 70 -23.49 7.79 36.28
N GLY A 71 -22.63 7.68 35.29
CA GLY A 71 -21.40 6.88 35.35
C GLY A 71 -21.57 5.39 35.14
N SER A 72 -22.76 4.93 34.73
CA SER A 72 -23.01 3.54 34.34
C SER A 72 -22.22 3.10 33.10
N LEU A 73 -22.32 1.84 32.73
CA LEU A 73 -21.81 1.36 31.45
C LEU A 73 -22.51 2.07 30.27
N PRO A 74 -21.84 2.31 29.19
CA PRO A 74 -22.45 2.89 27.99
C PRO A 74 -23.49 1.90 27.39
N PRO A 75 -24.41 2.41 26.53
CA PRO A 75 -25.26 1.53 25.74
C PRO A 75 -24.46 0.49 24.96
N ALA A 76 -25.00 -0.70 24.78
CA ALA A 76 -24.29 -1.81 24.10
C ALA A 76 -23.97 -1.54 22.63
N ASP A 77 -24.65 -0.58 22.02
CA ASP A 77 -24.44 -0.12 20.64
C ASP A 77 -23.59 1.17 20.54
N ALA A 78 -23.15 1.70 21.70
CA ALA A 78 -22.23 2.84 21.71
C ALA A 78 -20.91 2.49 21.05
N PHE A 79 -20.37 3.39 20.24
CA PHE A 79 -19.10 3.17 19.53
C PHE A 79 -18.33 4.46 19.32
N ASP A 80 -17.03 4.33 19.22
CA ASP A 80 -16.15 5.33 18.63
C ASP A 80 -15.76 4.92 17.21
N TRP A 81 -15.31 5.89 16.40
CA TRP A 81 -15.01 5.64 15.01
C TRP A 81 -13.85 6.49 14.50
N ALA A 82 -13.17 5.98 13.49
CA ALA A 82 -12.20 6.71 12.69
C ALA A 82 -12.46 6.44 11.20
N ILE A 83 -12.33 7.48 10.38
CA ILE A 83 -12.47 7.40 8.91
C ILE A 83 -11.10 7.56 8.28
N VAL A 84 -10.74 6.60 7.43
CA VAL A 84 -9.48 6.59 6.67
C VAL A 84 -9.81 6.74 5.18
N ARG A 85 -9.26 7.79 4.55
CA ARG A 85 -9.18 7.89 3.10
C ARG A 85 -8.07 6.97 2.62
N LEU A 86 -8.37 6.05 1.72
CA LEU A 86 -7.38 5.19 1.09
C LEU A 86 -6.44 6.00 0.19
N GLY A 87 -5.20 5.60 0.07
CA GLY A 87 -4.19 6.27 -0.75
C GLY A 87 -4.49 6.19 -2.25
N ALA A 88 -5.19 5.15 -2.65
CA ALA A 88 -5.79 4.99 -3.97
C ALA A 88 -7.11 4.23 -3.82
N PRO A 89 -8.11 4.45 -4.70
CA PRO A 89 -9.29 3.61 -4.74
C PRO A 89 -8.90 2.16 -5.04
N GLY A 90 -9.59 1.20 -4.41
CA GLY A 90 -9.25 -0.21 -4.64
C GLY A 90 -10.31 -1.19 -4.16
N VAL A 91 -10.21 -2.41 -4.65
CA VAL A 91 -11.00 -3.56 -4.21
C VAL A 91 -10.32 -4.16 -2.98
N VAL A 92 -11.04 -4.19 -1.86
CA VAL A 92 -10.51 -4.66 -0.57
C VAL A 92 -10.60 -6.18 -0.48
N HIS A 93 -9.50 -6.83 -0.11
CA HIS A 93 -9.41 -8.29 0.05
C HIS A 93 -9.23 -8.73 1.50
N ALA A 94 -8.63 -7.89 2.34
CA ALA A 94 -8.55 -8.12 3.78
C ALA A 94 -8.47 -6.80 4.55
N VAL A 95 -8.94 -6.84 5.79
CA VAL A 95 -8.75 -5.80 6.79
C VAL A 95 -8.01 -6.41 7.99
N VAL A 96 -7.03 -5.69 8.52
CA VAL A 96 -6.36 -6.04 9.78
C VAL A 96 -6.64 -4.95 10.80
N VAL A 97 -7.22 -5.34 11.94
CA VAL A 97 -7.36 -4.50 13.12
C VAL A 97 -6.38 -5.02 14.16
N ASP A 98 -5.33 -4.25 14.41
CA ASP A 98 -4.23 -4.63 15.29
C ASP A 98 -4.35 -3.89 16.62
N THR A 99 -4.41 -4.64 17.70
CA THR A 99 -4.46 -4.13 19.08
C THR A 99 -3.12 -4.31 19.81
N ALA A 100 -2.01 -4.42 19.07
CA ALA A 100 -0.68 -4.60 19.65
C ALA A 100 -0.42 -3.60 20.79
N HIS A 101 0.07 -4.10 21.91
CA HIS A 101 0.34 -3.38 23.17
C HIS A 101 -0.89 -2.87 23.96
N PHE A 102 -2.09 -2.90 23.39
CA PHE A 102 -3.33 -2.59 24.10
C PHE A 102 -3.84 -3.85 24.82
N THR A 103 -3.40 -4.09 26.05
CA THR A 103 -3.70 -5.34 26.79
C THR A 103 -4.94 -5.24 27.66
N GLY A 104 -5.27 -4.05 28.16
CA GLY A 104 -6.42 -3.83 29.05
C GLY A 104 -7.35 -2.70 28.61
N ASN A 105 -6.97 -1.99 27.58
CA ASN A 105 -7.65 -0.82 27.01
C ASN A 105 -8.00 -1.00 25.52
N PHE A 106 -8.00 -2.25 25.02
CA PHE A 106 -8.48 -2.58 23.69
C PHE A 106 -10.02 -2.58 23.63
N PRO A 107 -10.64 -2.34 22.47
CA PRO A 107 -12.08 -2.42 22.30
C PRO A 107 -12.60 -3.86 22.41
N GLU A 108 -13.80 -4.07 22.98
CA GLU A 108 -14.42 -5.40 23.04
C GLU A 108 -14.67 -6.00 21.65
N SER A 109 -15.04 -5.15 20.69
CA SER A 109 -15.31 -5.55 19.31
C SER A 109 -15.11 -4.41 18.35
N CYS A 110 -14.98 -4.72 17.06
CA CYS A 110 -14.94 -3.74 15.98
C CYS A 110 -15.91 -4.10 14.85
N ALA A 111 -16.22 -3.13 14.01
CA ALA A 111 -16.81 -3.31 12.68
C ALA A 111 -16.10 -2.42 11.69
N VAL A 112 -16.03 -2.84 10.41
CA VAL A 112 -15.44 -2.03 9.37
C VAL A 112 -16.42 -1.86 8.21
N GLU A 113 -16.56 -0.63 7.78
CA GLU A 113 -17.41 -0.22 6.66
C GLU A 113 -16.59 0.52 5.62
N ALA A 114 -17.06 0.56 4.38
CA ALA A 114 -16.40 1.29 3.31
C ALA A 114 -17.41 2.06 2.47
N CYS A 115 -16.94 3.13 1.83
CA CYS A 115 -17.72 3.87 0.85
C CYS A 115 -16.84 4.33 -0.32
N THR A 116 -17.50 4.69 -1.41
CA THR A 116 -16.89 5.35 -2.55
C THR A 116 -17.43 6.78 -2.61
N ALA A 117 -16.51 7.73 -2.50
CA ALA A 117 -16.80 9.14 -2.64
C ALA A 117 -15.78 9.76 -3.59
N GLY A 118 -16.25 10.57 -4.52
CA GLY A 118 -15.41 11.29 -5.46
C GLY A 118 -14.80 12.54 -4.82
N GLY A 119 -13.68 13.01 -5.36
CA GLY A 119 -13.03 14.23 -4.89
C GLY A 119 -12.46 14.10 -3.47
N TYR A 120 -12.63 15.15 -2.67
CA TYR A 120 -12.09 15.27 -1.31
C TYR A 120 -13.21 15.69 -0.34
N PRO A 121 -14.15 14.78 -0.03
CA PRO A 121 -15.28 15.10 0.84
C PRO A 121 -14.83 15.41 2.26
N SER A 122 -15.53 16.32 2.91
CA SER A 122 -15.39 16.60 4.33
C SER A 122 -15.92 15.45 5.20
N ALA A 123 -15.62 15.47 6.50
CA ALA A 123 -16.12 14.47 7.44
C ALA A 123 -17.67 14.50 7.52
N ASP A 124 -18.29 15.68 7.40
CA ASP A 124 -19.75 15.83 7.43
C ASP A 124 -20.41 15.25 6.18
N GLU A 125 -19.83 15.47 5.00
CA GLU A 125 -20.28 14.85 3.75
C GLU A 125 -20.15 13.33 3.81
N LEU A 126 -19.04 12.81 4.35
CA LEU A 126 -18.85 11.38 4.56
C LEU A 126 -19.83 10.78 5.56
N SER A 127 -20.26 11.54 6.58
CA SER A 127 -21.23 11.06 7.56
C SER A 127 -22.60 10.78 6.95
N SER A 128 -22.97 11.52 5.90
CA SER A 128 -24.22 11.35 5.16
C SER A 128 -24.14 10.36 3.99
N THR A 129 -22.95 9.85 3.68
CA THR A 129 -22.72 8.87 2.60
C THR A 129 -23.22 7.49 3.03
N ARG A 130 -23.67 6.68 2.04
CA ARG A 130 -23.99 5.26 2.30
C ARG A 130 -22.72 4.45 2.48
N TRP A 131 -22.62 3.74 3.60
CA TRP A 131 -21.51 2.83 3.92
C TRP A 131 -21.92 1.38 3.70
N ALA A 132 -21.08 0.62 3.01
CA ALA A 132 -21.19 -0.83 2.86
C ALA A 132 -20.41 -1.53 3.98
N GLN A 133 -20.99 -2.55 4.58
CA GLN A 133 -20.30 -3.33 5.62
C GLN A 133 -19.27 -4.26 4.97
N LEU A 134 -18.00 -4.15 5.38
CA LEU A 134 -16.91 -5.06 5.00
C LEU A 134 -16.67 -6.12 6.07
N VAL A 135 -16.62 -5.71 7.34
CA VAL A 135 -16.45 -6.59 8.50
C VAL A 135 -17.62 -6.36 9.45
N PRO A 136 -18.46 -7.39 9.72
CA PRO A 136 -19.52 -7.28 10.72
C PRO A 136 -18.92 -7.08 12.10
N ARG A 137 -19.74 -6.67 13.07
CA ARG A 137 -19.27 -6.53 14.45
C ARG A 137 -18.65 -7.85 14.92
N SER A 138 -17.36 -7.81 15.19
CA SER A 138 -16.52 -8.97 15.52
C SER A 138 -15.74 -8.72 16.80
N PRO A 139 -15.62 -9.72 17.69
CA PRO A 139 -14.89 -9.57 18.94
C PRO A 139 -13.40 -9.36 18.69
N LEU A 140 -12.77 -8.56 19.56
CA LEU A 140 -11.33 -8.33 19.57
C LEU A 140 -10.72 -8.92 20.85
N ARG A 141 -9.42 -9.12 20.81
CA ARG A 141 -8.56 -9.46 21.94
C ARG A 141 -7.45 -8.43 22.04
N GLY A 142 -6.93 -8.21 23.23
CA GLY A 142 -5.76 -7.35 23.42
C GLY A 142 -4.50 -7.97 22.82
N ASP A 143 -3.55 -7.11 22.46
CA ASP A 143 -2.23 -7.48 21.95
C ASP A 143 -2.27 -8.51 20.80
N THR A 144 -3.18 -8.30 19.85
CA THR A 144 -3.47 -9.27 18.78
C THR A 144 -3.77 -8.58 17.47
N ALA A 145 -3.19 -9.07 16.38
CA ALA A 145 -3.56 -8.69 15.02
C ALA A 145 -4.74 -9.57 14.55
N HIS A 146 -5.90 -8.95 14.31
CA HIS A 146 -7.10 -9.63 13.84
C HIS A 146 -7.22 -9.45 12.33
N VAL A 147 -7.15 -10.55 11.60
CA VAL A 147 -7.25 -10.57 10.13
C VAL A 147 -8.67 -10.95 9.73
N PHE A 148 -9.31 -10.10 8.94
CA PHE A 148 -10.65 -10.30 8.40
C PHE A 148 -10.59 -10.37 6.88
N PRO A 149 -10.73 -11.54 6.26
CA PRO A 149 -10.91 -11.65 4.82
C PRO A 149 -12.18 -10.92 4.36
N VAL A 150 -12.09 -10.21 3.26
CA VAL A 150 -13.20 -9.43 2.70
C VAL A 150 -13.43 -9.88 1.26
N PRO A 151 -14.57 -10.53 0.94
CA PRO A 151 -14.89 -10.94 -0.43
C PRO A 151 -15.54 -9.78 -1.21
N ALA A 152 -14.92 -8.60 -1.22
CA ALA A 152 -15.44 -7.46 -1.95
C ALA A 152 -15.05 -7.55 -3.44
N GLU A 153 -15.98 -7.19 -4.32
CA GLU A 153 -15.76 -7.04 -5.76
C GLU A 153 -15.75 -5.57 -6.17
N GLN A 154 -16.29 -4.71 -5.32
CA GLN A 154 -16.43 -3.28 -5.56
C GLN A 154 -15.21 -2.51 -5.05
N ARG A 155 -14.87 -1.40 -5.71
CA ARG A 155 -13.82 -0.50 -5.24
C ARG A 155 -14.36 0.47 -4.21
N TYR A 156 -13.49 0.84 -3.27
CA TYR A 156 -13.77 1.83 -2.25
C TYR A 156 -12.67 2.89 -2.19
N SER A 157 -13.03 4.08 -1.74
CA SER A 157 -12.10 5.19 -1.52
C SER A 157 -11.87 5.53 -0.05
N HIS A 158 -12.81 5.14 0.82
CA HIS A 158 -12.77 5.38 2.26
C HIS A 158 -13.20 4.14 3.04
N VAL A 159 -12.60 3.95 4.22
CA VAL A 159 -13.04 2.96 5.21
C VAL A 159 -13.31 3.65 6.53
N ARG A 160 -14.29 3.12 7.28
CA ARG A 160 -14.62 3.56 8.64
C ARG A 160 -14.45 2.38 9.59
N LEU A 161 -13.53 2.52 10.53
CA LEU A 161 -13.41 1.62 11.67
C LEU A 161 -14.36 2.09 12.76
N ARG A 162 -15.20 1.21 13.26
CA ARG A 162 -15.97 1.39 14.49
C ARG A 162 -15.41 0.49 15.58
N ILE A 163 -15.24 1.01 16.78
CA ILE A 163 -14.78 0.27 17.95
C ILE A 163 -15.84 0.37 19.05
N TYR A 164 -16.11 -0.73 19.73
CA TYR A 164 -17.21 -0.84 20.70
C TYR A 164 -16.68 -1.19 22.08
N PRO A 165 -17.07 -0.46 23.17
CA PRO A 165 -17.70 0.87 23.11
C PRO A 165 -16.67 1.96 22.80
N ASP A 166 -15.40 1.76 23.21
CA ASP A 166 -14.23 2.64 23.14
C ASP A 166 -12.95 1.82 23.26
N GLY A 167 -11.79 2.46 23.23
CA GLY A 167 -10.51 1.81 23.50
C GLY A 167 -9.41 2.21 22.54
N GLY A 168 -8.34 1.38 22.50
CA GLY A 168 -7.16 1.61 21.70
C GLY A 168 -6.95 0.58 20.60
N VAL A 169 -6.55 1.05 19.42
CA VAL A 169 -6.18 0.25 18.25
C VAL A 169 -4.82 0.75 17.74
N ALA A 170 -3.86 -0.14 17.66
CA ALA A 170 -2.50 0.18 17.24
C ALA A 170 -2.44 0.52 15.75
N ARG A 171 -3.02 -0.35 14.89
CA ARG A 171 -3.00 -0.16 13.43
C ARG A 171 -4.30 -0.65 12.79
N LEU A 172 -4.67 0.03 11.72
CA LEU A 172 -5.66 -0.43 10.75
C LEU A 172 -4.96 -0.65 9.41
N ARG A 173 -5.04 -1.88 8.86
CA ARG A 173 -4.55 -2.19 7.52
C ARG A 173 -5.71 -2.57 6.62
N VAL A 174 -5.65 -2.13 5.37
CA VAL A 174 -6.67 -2.41 4.34
C VAL A 174 -5.95 -2.94 3.11
N HIS A 175 -5.83 -4.25 3.03
CA HIS A 175 -5.16 -4.90 1.92
C HIS A 175 -6.08 -5.02 0.72
N GLY A 176 -5.65 -4.54 -0.45
CA GLY A 176 -6.48 -4.56 -1.63
C GLY A 176 -5.77 -4.24 -2.93
N ALA A 177 -6.44 -4.52 -4.04
CA ALA A 177 -5.96 -4.22 -5.39
C ALA A 177 -6.34 -2.79 -5.77
N VAL A 178 -5.36 -1.99 -6.14
CA VAL A 178 -5.59 -0.62 -6.62
C VAL A 178 -6.40 -0.65 -7.93
N VAL A 179 -7.39 0.22 -8.02
CA VAL A 179 -8.17 0.47 -9.24
C VAL A 179 -8.03 1.96 -9.55
N PRO A 180 -7.09 2.35 -10.43
CA PRO A 180 -6.83 3.76 -10.69
C PRO A 180 -7.98 4.43 -11.44
N ASP A 181 -8.23 5.71 -11.14
CA ASP A 181 -9.24 6.51 -11.84
C ASP A 181 -8.78 6.82 -13.27
N PRO A 182 -9.48 6.37 -14.31
CA PRO A 182 -9.12 6.63 -15.69
C PRO A 182 -9.08 8.13 -16.04
N ALA A 183 -9.87 8.95 -15.38
CA ALA A 183 -9.90 10.39 -15.63
C ALA A 183 -8.60 11.09 -15.23
N LEU A 184 -7.85 10.51 -14.28
CA LEU A 184 -6.54 11.02 -13.84
C LEU A 184 -5.38 10.52 -14.69
N LEU A 185 -5.61 9.54 -15.56
CA LEU A 185 -4.56 8.90 -16.37
C LEU A 185 -4.65 9.22 -17.86
N GLU A 186 -5.85 9.56 -18.34
CA GLU A 186 -6.11 9.81 -19.75
C GLU A 186 -5.33 11.00 -20.29
N GLY A 187 -4.56 10.78 -21.36
CA GLY A 187 -3.74 11.83 -21.98
C GLY A 187 -2.54 12.30 -21.15
N MET A 188 -2.29 11.68 -20.01
CA MET A 188 -1.21 12.07 -19.10
C MET A 188 0.02 11.19 -19.25
N THR A 189 1.19 11.78 -18.96
CA THR A 189 2.43 11.03 -18.69
C THR A 189 2.57 10.92 -17.18
N PHE A 190 2.67 9.70 -16.67
CA PHE A 190 2.74 9.41 -15.23
C PHE A 190 3.67 8.23 -14.95
N ASP A 191 3.95 7.95 -13.67
CA ASP A 191 4.71 6.77 -13.28
C ASP A 191 3.84 5.52 -13.35
N LEU A 192 4.05 4.70 -14.37
CA LEU A 192 3.33 3.46 -14.67
C LEU A 192 3.59 2.37 -13.62
N ALA A 193 4.76 2.41 -12.96
CA ALA A 193 5.16 1.44 -11.95
C ALA A 193 4.58 1.76 -10.57
N ALA A 194 4.15 2.99 -10.33
CA ALA A 194 3.72 3.43 -9.01
C ALA A 194 2.51 2.64 -8.48
N LEU A 195 2.56 2.25 -7.20
CA LEU A 195 1.49 1.51 -6.54
C LEU A 195 0.15 2.25 -6.65
N GLU A 196 0.14 3.57 -6.45
CA GLU A 196 -1.07 4.40 -6.51
C GLU A 196 -1.70 4.46 -7.91
N ASN A 197 -0.93 4.12 -8.95
CA ASN A 197 -1.39 4.03 -10.34
C ASN A 197 -1.68 2.59 -10.77
N GLY A 198 -1.69 1.65 -9.83
CA GLY A 198 -2.00 0.25 -10.08
C GLY A 198 -0.79 -0.59 -10.53
N GLY A 199 0.43 -0.06 -10.39
CA GLY A 199 1.64 -0.85 -10.48
C GLY A 199 1.72 -1.89 -9.35
N ASP A 200 2.28 -3.07 -9.62
CA ASP A 200 2.50 -4.08 -8.59
C ASP A 200 3.69 -4.97 -8.91
N VAL A 201 4.34 -5.46 -7.84
CA VAL A 201 5.44 -6.43 -7.97
C VAL A 201 4.87 -7.82 -8.26
N ARG A 202 5.26 -8.39 -9.40
CA ARG A 202 4.83 -9.73 -9.81
C ARG A 202 5.78 -10.82 -9.36
N ALA A 203 7.08 -10.54 -9.37
CA ALA A 203 8.12 -11.46 -8.94
C ALA A 203 9.40 -10.72 -8.58
N CYS A 204 10.26 -11.34 -7.79
CA CYS A 204 11.60 -10.83 -7.48
C CYS A 204 12.51 -11.98 -7.07
N SER A 205 13.82 -11.77 -7.19
CA SER A 205 14.84 -12.74 -6.82
C SER A 205 15.10 -12.77 -5.31
N ASP A 206 14.95 -11.66 -4.61
CA ASP A 206 15.29 -11.54 -3.20
C ASP A 206 14.37 -10.59 -2.44
N ARG A 207 14.05 -10.92 -1.17
CA ARG A 207 13.19 -10.15 -0.26
C ARG A 207 13.81 -10.03 1.13
N PHE A 208 15.11 -10.21 1.25
CA PHE A 208 15.74 -10.46 2.54
C PHE A 208 15.72 -9.22 3.45
N TYR A 209 16.22 -8.08 2.99
CA TYR A 209 16.30 -6.87 3.83
C TYR A 209 15.02 -6.03 3.80
N SER A 210 14.33 -5.99 2.67
CA SER A 210 13.15 -5.15 2.52
C SER A 210 12.17 -5.68 1.47
N ALA A 211 10.92 -5.25 1.58
CA ALA A 211 9.89 -5.63 0.62
C ALA A 211 10.15 -5.02 -0.77
N PRO A 212 10.13 -5.83 -1.85
CA PRO A 212 10.40 -5.33 -3.20
C PRO A 212 9.39 -4.26 -3.67
N ARG A 213 8.18 -4.27 -3.14
CA ARG A 213 7.14 -3.26 -3.40
C ARG A 213 7.56 -1.85 -2.95
N ASN A 214 8.51 -1.74 -2.03
CA ASN A 214 9.06 -0.46 -1.61
C ASN A 214 9.66 0.32 -2.79
N ALA A 215 10.29 -0.36 -3.77
CA ALA A 215 10.87 0.29 -4.95
C ALA A 215 9.86 1.07 -5.81
N ILE A 216 8.57 0.73 -5.73
CA ILE A 216 7.49 1.37 -6.50
C ILE A 216 6.49 2.14 -5.62
N SER A 217 6.83 2.36 -4.35
CA SER A 217 6.03 3.15 -3.42
C SER A 217 6.06 4.65 -3.78
N PRO A 218 5.00 5.43 -3.48
CA PRO A 218 4.94 6.86 -3.73
C PRO A 218 6.06 7.64 -3.03
N GLY A 219 6.41 8.78 -3.62
CA GLY A 219 7.36 9.73 -3.02
C GLY A 219 8.79 9.23 -2.97
N LEU A 220 9.65 9.96 -2.27
CA LEU A 220 11.05 9.62 -2.06
C LEU A 220 11.21 8.61 -0.92
N SER A 221 12.27 7.81 -0.96
CA SER A 221 12.72 7.02 0.18
C SER A 221 13.42 7.96 1.18
N ARG A 222 13.02 7.89 2.44
CA ARG A 222 13.63 8.69 3.52
C ARG A 222 14.79 7.97 4.19
N VAL A 223 14.73 6.65 4.18
CA VAL A 223 15.73 5.75 4.75
C VAL A 223 15.86 4.49 3.88
N MET A 224 17.00 3.78 3.93
CA MET A 224 17.25 2.57 3.13
C MET A 224 16.13 1.52 3.25
N GLY A 225 15.55 1.33 4.44
CA GLY A 225 14.46 0.37 4.66
C GLY A 225 13.16 0.68 3.89
N GLU A 226 13.03 1.88 3.32
CA GLU A 226 11.90 2.26 2.44
C GLU A 226 12.15 2.01 0.95
N GLY A 227 13.31 1.45 0.58
CA GLY A 227 13.61 0.94 -0.75
C GLY A 227 13.61 -0.58 -0.81
N TRP A 228 14.01 -1.15 -1.92
CA TRP A 228 14.24 -2.58 -2.10
C TRP A 228 15.74 -2.87 -2.01
N GLU A 229 16.17 -3.62 -1.01
CA GLU A 229 17.55 -4.03 -0.81
C GLU A 229 17.66 -5.54 -0.78
N THR A 230 18.55 -6.08 -1.62
CA THR A 230 18.82 -7.50 -1.72
C THR A 230 19.99 -7.90 -0.82
N ARG A 231 20.05 -9.17 -0.44
CA ARG A 231 21.26 -9.72 0.19
C ARG A 231 22.47 -9.66 -0.76
N ARG A 232 23.66 -9.69 -0.17
CA ARG A 232 24.90 -9.78 -0.95
C ARG A 232 24.96 -11.10 -1.69
N ARG A 233 25.04 -11.03 -3.01
CA ARG A 233 25.18 -12.20 -3.86
C ARG A 233 26.60 -12.79 -3.78
N ARG A 234 26.70 -14.11 -3.57
CA ARG A 234 27.97 -14.81 -3.51
C ARG A 234 28.19 -15.77 -4.69
N ALA A 235 27.19 -15.94 -5.54
CA ALA A 235 27.21 -16.76 -6.74
C ALA A 235 27.16 -15.88 -8.00
N ALA A 236 27.50 -16.45 -9.14
CA ALA A 236 27.32 -15.79 -10.44
C ALA A 236 25.85 -15.41 -10.70
N GLY A 237 25.64 -14.36 -11.49
CA GLY A 237 24.31 -13.85 -11.84
C GLY A 237 24.03 -12.46 -11.26
N ASN A 238 22.75 -12.13 -11.14
CA ASN A 238 22.29 -10.83 -10.69
C ASN A 238 20.95 -10.96 -9.95
N GLU A 239 20.57 -9.92 -9.22
CA GLU A 239 19.26 -9.82 -8.60
C GLU A 239 18.30 -9.08 -9.54
N TRP A 240 16.98 -9.31 -9.37
CA TRP A 240 15.98 -8.77 -10.27
C TRP A 240 14.61 -8.58 -9.63
N LEU A 241 13.83 -7.67 -10.23
CA LEU A 241 12.47 -7.30 -9.83
C LEU A 241 11.57 -7.20 -11.08
N VAL A 242 10.42 -7.85 -11.07
CA VAL A 242 9.39 -7.74 -12.12
C VAL A 242 8.23 -6.91 -11.61
N VAL A 243 7.89 -5.87 -12.35
CA VAL A 243 6.79 -4.95 -12.06
C VAL A 243 5.77 -5.02 -13.19
N GLY A 244 4.50 -5.21 -12.82
CA GLY A 244 3.36 -5.12 -13.74
C GLY A 244 2.67 -3.77 -13.62
N PHE A 245 2.12 -3.27 -14.72
CA PHE A 245 1.30 -2.07 -14.78
C PHE A 245 -0.19 -2.39 -14.63
N ALA A 246 -1.00 -1.37 -14.37
CA ALA A 246 -2.47 -1.52 -14.37
C ALA A 246 -3.00 -2.00 -15.74
N ALA A 247 -2.34 -1.58 -16.83
CA ALA A 247 -2.71 -1.90 -18.21
C ALA A 247 -1.55 -1.62 -19.18
N PRO A 248 -1.63 -2.07 -20.45
CA PRO A 248 -0.64 -1.80 -21.48
C PRO A 248 -0.34 -0.31 -21.63
N ALA A 249 0.94 0.04 -21.65
CA ALA A 249 1.42 1.42 -21.65
C ALA A 249 2.67 1.59 -22.51
N LEU A 250 2.96 2.82 -22.91
CA LEU A 250 4.18 3.23 -23.62
C LEU A 250 5.18 3.81 -22.60
N VAL A 251 6.27 3.12 -22.34
CA VAL A 251 7.35 3.60 -21.48
C VAL A 251 8.26 4.55 -22.25
N SER A 252 8.46 5.75 -21.73
CA SER A 252 9.29 6.82 -22.36
C SER A 252 10.53 7.15 -21.54
N VAL A 253 10.49 7.00 -20.20
CA VAL A 253 11.60 7.29 -19.30
C VAL A 253 11.67 6.21 -18.22
N VAL A 254 12.87 5.73 -17.97
CA VAL A 254 13.22 4.89 -16.82
C VAL A 254 13.96 5.76 -15.81
N GLU A 255 13.53 5.74 -14.54
CA GLU A 255 14.29 6.32 -13.44
C GLU A 255 14.66 5.21 -12.45
N ILE A 256 15.96 5.10 -12.13
CA ILE A 256 16.50 4.19 -11.13
C ILE A 256 17.17 5.05 -10.07
N ASP A 257 16.58 5.09 -8.89
CA ASP A 257 17.05 5.91 -7.78
C ASP A 257 17.79 5.04 -6.77
N THR A 258 19.05 5.38 -6.51
CA THR A 258 19.90 4.73 -5.51
C THR A 258 20.12 5.62 -4.28
N SER A 259 19.34 6.70 -4.11
CA SER A 259 19.45 7.63 -2.97
C SER A 259 19.42 6.89 -1.62
N GLY A 260 20.34 7.24 -0.74
CA GLY A 260 20.53 6.59 0.57
C GLY A 260 21.35 5.31 0.52
N TYR A 261 21.60 4.70 -0.64
CA TYR A 261 22.45 3.51 -0.80
C TYR A 261 23.86 3.92 -1.19
N ILE A 262 24.67 4.29 -0.20
CA ILE A 262 26.03 4.82 -0.41
C ILE A 262 27.03 3.69 -0.67
N GLY A 263 27.04 2.66 0.18
CA GLY A 263 28.00 1.55 0.12
C GLY A 263 27.42 0.22 -0.36
N ASN A 264 26.15 0.21 -0.74
CA ASN A 264 25.36 -0.97 -1.06
C ASN A 264 24.43 -0.77 -2.26
N SER A 265 24.66 0.27 -3.07
CA SER A 265 23.98 0.42 -4.36
C SER A 265 24.50 -0.60 -5.38
N PRO A 266 23.68 -1.03 -6.37
CA PRO A 266 24.18 -1.82 -7.49
C PRO A 266 25.16 -1.01 -8.34
N GLY A 267 26.19 -1.68 -8.87
CA GLY A 267 27.15 -1.04 -9.77
C GLY A 267 26.60 -0.78 -11.18
N MET A 268 25.64 -1.60 -11.60
CA MET A 268 24.98 -1.50 -12.90
C MET A 268 23.53 -1.95 -12.82
N ALA A 269 22.70 -1.50 -13.75
CA ALA A 269 21.35 -2.03 -13.95
C ALA A 269 20.99 -2.14 -15.42
N SER A 270 19.98 -2.96 -15.74
CA SER A 270 19.28 -2.96 -17.02
C SER A 270 17.78 -3.07 -16.80
N VAL A 271 17.00 -2.58 -17.76
CA VAL A 271 15.53 -2.67 -17.73
C VAL A 271 15.05 -3.28 -19.03
N ARG A 272 14.16 -4.27 -18.92
CA ARG A 272 13.62 -5.00 -20.06
C ARG A 272 12.09 -5.04 -20.01
N ALA A 273 11.44 -4.88 -21.17
CA ALA A 273 10.01 -5.05 -21.33
C ALA A 273 9.66 -6.49 -21.66
N TYR A 274 8.54 -6.97 -21.16
CA TYR A 274 8.01 -8.27 -21.55
C TYR A 274 7.39 -8.21 -22.94
N ALA A 275 7.82 -9.13 -23.81
CA ALA A 275 7.38 -9.24 -25.19
C ALA A 275 6.46 -10.45 -25.45
N GLY A 276 6.13 -11.22 -24.41
CA GLY A 276 5.32 -12.43 -24.49
C GLY A 276 6.13 -13.73 -24.34
N GLY A 277 5.48 -14.82 -24.04
CA GLY A 277 6.09 -16.14 -23.86
C GLY A 277 6.26 -16.56 -22.41
N ASP A 278 7.27 -17.37 -22.11
CA ASP A 278 7.61 -17.80 -20.74
C ASP A 278 8.38 -16.70 -20.03
N LEU A 279 7.89 -16.26 -18.88
CA LEU A 279 8.55 -15.24 -18.04
C LEU A 279 9.97 -15.63 -17.59
N ALA A 280 10.27 -16.92 -17.51
CA ALA A 280 11.58 -17.43 -17.16
C ALA A 280 12.57 -17.41 -18.35
N ALA A 281 12.07 -17.36 -19.58
CA ALA A 281 12.90 -17.38 -20.78
C ALA A 281 13.46 -15.96 -21.07
N ASP A 282 14.75 -15.87 -21.33
CA ASP A 282 15.42 -14.59 -21.65
C ASP A 282 14.88 -13.98 -22.95
N SER A 283 14.48 -14.81 -23.92
CA SER A 283 13.87 -14.42 -25.19
C SER A 283 12.52 -13.72 -25.06
N SER A 284 11.85 -13.83 -23.90
CA SER A 284 10.58 -13.16 -23.60
C SER A 284 10.73 -11.68 -23.24
N TRP A 285 11.97 -11.20 -23.15
CA TRP A 285 12.29 -9.84 -22.70
C TRP A 285 13.08 -9.07 -23.74
N VAL A 286 12.64 -7.85 -24.05
CA VAL A 286 13.31 -6.92 -24.95
C VAL A 286 13.90 -5.74 -24.17
N PRO A 287 15.10 -5.22 -24.52
CA PRO A 287 15.72 -4.16 -23.76
C PRO A 287 14.98 -2.83 -23.89
N LEU A 288 14.69 -2.17 -22.76
CA LEU A 288 14.31 -0.76 -22.64
C LEU A 288 15.53 0.11 -22.30
N LEU A 289 16.34 -0.37 -21.35
CA LEU A 289 17.61 0.21 -20.96
C LEU A 289 18.66 -0.89 -20.99
N PRO A 290 19.69 -0.82 -21.86
CA PRO A 290 20.80 -1.77 -21.84
C PRO A 290 21.53 -1.67 -20.50
N ARG A 291 22.36 -2.67 -20.19
CA ARG A 291 23.17 -2.69 -18.98
C ARG A 291 24.02 -1.42 -18.88
N THR A 292 23.71 -0.59 -17.87
CA THR A 292 24.25 0.77 -17.71
C THR A 292 24.80 0.93 -16.29
N ALA A 293 25.93 1.62 -16.15
CA ALA A 293 26.53 1.93 -14.85
C ALA A 293 25.63 2.85 -14.02
N LEU A 294 25.57 2.59 -12.73
CA LEU A 294 24.90 3.44 -11.75
C LEU A 294 25.92 4.01 -10.75
N LEU A 295 25.63 5.19 -10.25
CA LEU A 295 26.34 5.82 -9.14
C LEU A 295 25.61 5.53 -7.81
N PRO A 296 26.33 5.42 -6.69
CA PRO A 296 25.71 5.40 -5.38
C PRO A 296 24.98 6.73 -5.11
N ASP A 297 23.95 6.67 -4.23
CA ASP A 297 23.25 7.85 -3.70
C ASP A 297 22.79 8.85 -4.77
N THR A 298 22.29 8.33 -5.90
CA THR A 298 22.00 9.14 -7.10
C THR A 298 20.70 8.72 -7.78
N PRO A 299 19.78 9.64 -8.12
CA PRO A 299 18.67 9.37 -9.02
C PRO A 299 19.15 9.44 -10.47
N HIS A 300 18.98 8.35 -11.23
CA HIS A 300 19.37 8.24 -12.64
C HIS A 300 18.14 8.26 -13.53
N ARG A 301 18.17 9.04 -14.62
CA ARG A 301 17.09 9.12 -15.61
C ARG A 301 17.59 8.79 -17.00
N PHE A 302 16.88 7.87 -17.67
CA PHE A 302 17.22 7.37 -18.99
C PHE A 302 16.02 7.48 -19.92
N ARG A 303 16.23 8.05 -21.11
CA ARG A 303 15.18 8.07 -22.14
C ARG A 303 15.10 6.71 -22.83
N VAL A 304 13.89 6.23 -23.03
CA VAL A 304 13.59 5.05 -23.86
C VAL A 304 13.25 5.54 -25.26
N GLN A 305 14.04 5.16 -26.27
CA GLN A 305 13.87 5.59 -27.65
C GLN A 305 14.04 4.43 -28.64
N PRO A 306 12.99 4.12 -29.45
CA PRO A 306 11.62 4.67 -29.37
C PRO A 306 10.90 4.24 -28.08
N PRO A 307 9.82 4.93 -27.66
CA PRO A 307 8.97 4.46 -26.56
C PRO A 307 8.46 3.05 -26.85
N ALA A 308 8.46 2.18 -25.84
CA ALA A 308 8.11 0.78 -26.02
C ALA A 308 6.80 0.44 -25.29
N ALA A 309 5.90 -0.28 -25.99
CA ALA A 309 4.64 -0.75 -25.41
C ALA A 309 4.88 -2.03 -24.60
N CYS A 310 4.40 -2.05 -23.36
CA CYS A 310 4.42 -3.23 -22.48
C CYS A 310 3.44 -3.08 -21.32
N ASP A 311 3.22 -4.15 -20.58
CA ASP A 311 2.49 -4.16 -19.32
C ASP A 311 3.27 -4.83 -18.17
N LEU A 312 4.46 -5.39 -18.47
CA LEU A 312 5.42 -5.92 -17.51
C LEU A 312 6.82 -5.42 -17.84
N VAL A 313 7.57 -5.09 -16.81
CA VAL A 313 8.97 -4.67 -16.89
C VAL A 313 9.80 -5.43 -15.87
N ARG A 314 11.01 -5.84 -16.27
CA ARG A 314 12.00 -6.42 -15.38
C ARG A 314 13.19 -5.47 -15.21
N LEU A 315 13.47 -5.11 -13.96
CA LEU A 315 14.70 -4.47 -13.53
C LEU A 315 15.69 -5.57 -13.14
N ASP A 316 16.87 -5.57 -13.72
CA ASP A 316 18.02 -6.37 -13.31
C ASP A 316 19.06 -5.45 -12.66
N VAL A 317 19.56 -5.80 -11.47
CA VAL A 317 20.63 -5.08 -10.77
C VAL A 317 21.86 -5.97 -10.63
N PHE A 318 23.05 -5.40 -10.81
CA PHE A 318 24.29 -6.18 -10.94
C PHE A 318 25.35 -5.75 -9.92
N PRO A 319 25.94 -6.71 -9.13
CA PRO A 319 25.44 -8.10 -8.96
C PRO A 319 24.20 -8.14 -8.07
N ASP A 320 24.09 -7.22 -7.13
CA ASP A 320 23.08 -7.05 -6.09
C ASP A 320 23.05 -5.58 -5.63
N GLY A 321 22.24 -5.26 -4.62
CA GLY A 321 22.25 -3.97 -3.97
C GLY A 321 20.85 -3.37 -3.76
N GLY A 322 20.85 -2.12 -3.30
CA GLY A 322 19.65 -1.38 -2.96
C GLY A 322 19.21 -0.39 -4.03
N VAL A 323 17.90 -0.36 -4.27
CA VAL A 323 17.21 0.60 -5.14
C VAL A 323 16.14 1.30 -4.31
N ALA A 324 16.29 2.60 -4.12
CA ALA A 324 15.33 3.42 -3.40
C ALA A 324 13.99 3.48 -4.13
N ARG A 325 14.05 3.77 -5.45
CA ARG A 325 12.85 3.80 -6.31
C ARG A 325 13.17 3.35 -7.73
N LEU A 326 12.19 2.68 -8.31
CA LEU A 326 12.07 2.45 -9.76
C LEU A 326 10.85 3.24 -10.24
N ARG A 327 11.04 4.14 -11.20
CA ARG A 327 9.98 4.89 -11.86
C ARG A 327 9.99 4.63 -13.35
N LEU A 328 8.82 4.42 -13.91
CA LEU A 328 8.63 4.14 -15.34
C LEU A 328 7.62 5.12 -15.89
N HIS A 329 8.12 6.27 -16.38
CA HIS A 329 7.24 7.33 -16.86
C HIS A 329 6.79 7.04 -18.30
N GLY A 330 5.49 7.20 -18.52
CA GLY A 330 4.87 6.93 -19.80
C GLY A 330 3.38 7.22 -19.81
N SER A 331 2.69 6.76 -20.83
CA SER A 331 1.26 6.94 -21.00
C SER A 331 0.58 5.61 -21.36
N LEU A 332 -0.68 5.47 -21.03
CA LEU A 332 -1.46 4.29 -21.44
C LEU A 332 -1.58 4.24 -22.97
N THR A 333 -1.55 3.04 -23.53
CA THR A 333 -2.00 2.83 -24.91
C THR A 333 -3.52 3.01 -25.00
N PRO A 334 -4.11 3.19 -26.19
CA PRO A 334 -5.56 3.20 -26.35
C PRO A 334 -6.24 1.94 -25.78
N GLU A 335 -5.64 0.77 -25.97
CA GLU A 335 -6.08 -0.49 -25.37
C GLU A 335 -5.98 -0.48 -23.85
N GLY A 336 -4.84 0.02 -23.32
CA GLY A 336 -4.60 0.16 -21.89
C GLY A 336 -5.64 1.07 -21.23
N LEU A 337 -5.93 2.22 -21.82
CA LEU A 337 -6.97 3.11 -21.32
C LEU A 337 -8.35 2.46 -21.34
N ALA A 338 -8.69 1.74 -22.41
CA ALA A 338 -9.95 0.99 -22.48
C ALA A 338 -10.05 -0.07 -21.37
N ARG A 339 -8.92 -0.76 -21.06
CA ARG A 339 -8.86 -1.76 -19.96
C ARG A 339 -9.07 -1.11 -18.61
N VAL A 340 -8.42 0.02 -18.32
CA VAL A 340 -8.58 0.76 -17.05
C VAL A 340 -10.02 1.25 -16.90
N ARG A 341 -10.63 1.82 -17.95
CA ARG A 341 -12.03 2.28 -17.95
C ARG A 341 -13.00 1.13 -17.67
N ARG A 342 -12.80 -0.02 -18.32
CA ARG A 342 -13.61 -1.21 -18.08
C ARG A 342 -13.51 -1.68 -16.63
N ARG A 343 -12.30 -1.82 -16.08
CA ARG A 343 -12.09 -2.23 -14.69
C ARG A 343 -12.72 -1.23 -13.70
N TRP A 344 -12.62 0.06 -13.99
CA TRP A 344 -13.27 1.11 -13.19
C TRP A 344 -14.79 0.97 -13.19
N ALA A 345 -15.40 0.71 -14.33
CA ALA A 345 -16.84 0.51 -14.45
C ALA A 345 -17.31 -0.77 -13.74
N GLU A 346 -16.63 -1.89 -13.94
CA GLU A 346 -16.94 -3.21 -13.34
C GLU A 346 -16.88 -3.16 -11.79
N THR A 347 -16.03 -2.32 -11.22
CA THR A 347 -15.86 -2.23 -9.76
C THR A 347 -16.65 -1.08 -9.13
N THR A 348 -17.52 -0.42 -9.87
CA THR A 348 -18.36 0.66 -9.33
C THR A 348 -19.39 0.07 -8.36
N PRO A 349 -19.51 0.61 -7.10
CA PRO A 349 -20.50 0.18 -6.11
C PRO A 349 -21.94 0.41 -6.54
#